data_1a7130d9e5d808577461dd18239d1114
#
_entry.id   1a7130d9e5d808577461dd18239d1114
#
_cell.length_a   1.000
_cell.length_b   1.000
_cell.length_c   1.000
_cell.angle_alpha   90.00
_cell.angle_beta   90.00
_cell.angle_gamma   90.00
#
_symmetry.space_group_name_H-M   'P 1'
#
loop_
_entity.id
_entity.type
_entity.pdbx_description
1 polymer ?
#
loop_
_entity_poly.entity_id
_entity_poly.type
_entity_poly.pdbx_seq_one_letter_code
_entity_poly.pdbx_strand_id
1 'polypeptide(L)'
;MGENNIIEGRNAVIEAIKTGRNIENILINKGKTMGSINTVIKLAREKKIVIKEVDKKKLEQLSETGKHQGVIAIVSSYKYCEPDEIIQYAKERDEKPFIVILDEIEDPHNFGAIIRTAEICGVHGIIIPKRRNVSVTSTVYKSSAGAVEHIKIAKVTNINSYIDDIKDKGIWVYGADMEGDEYCYEADFTSAVALVIGSEGKGLSRLTMEKCDVLVKIPMVGKITSLNASVASGIMMYEVLKQKIIGDRR
;
A
#
# COMPACT_ATOMS: atom_id res chain seq x y z
N MET A 1 -10.37 23.64 0.81
CA MET A 1 -11.16 23.02 -0.27
C MET A 1 -10.24 21.96 -0.86
N GLY A 2 -10.52 20.68 -0.66
CA GLY A 2 -9.69 19.60 -1.21
C GLY A 2 -9.90 19.58 -2.72
N GLU A 3 -8.82 19.75 -3.49
CA GLU A 3 -8.86 19.45 -4.91
C GLU A 3 -9.28 17.98 -5.03
N ASN A 4 -10.50 17.77 -5.52
CA ASN A 4 -10.93 16.44 -5.93
C ASN A 4 -10.06 16.06 -7.13
N ASN A 5 -9.08 15.19 -6.91
CA ASN A 5 -8.22 14.66 -7.95
C ASN A 5 -9.03 13.70 -8.85
N ILE A 6 -10.00 14.23 -9.59
CA ILE A 6 -10.82 13.47 -10.52
C ILE A 6 -10.69 14.01 -11.94
N ILE A 7 -10.80 13.12 -12.91
CA ILE A 7 -10.99 13.45 -14.33
C ILE A 7 -12.28 12.78 -14.77
N GLU A 8 -13.23 13.57 -15.24
CA GLU A 8 -14.55 13.08 -15.64
C GLU A 8 -14.80 13.23 -17.14
N GLY A 9 -15.56 12.28 -17.68
CA GLY A 9 -15.87 12.21 -19.10
C GLY A 9 -14.92 11.31 -19.89
N ARG A 10 -15.48 10.64 -20.92
CA ARG A 10 -14.80 9.58 -21.66
C ARG A 10 -13.51 10.04 -22.34
N ASN A 11 -13.57 11.17 -23.06
CA ASN A 11 -12.43 11.68 -23.81
C ASN A 11 -11.32 12.18 -22.87
N ALA A 12 -11.68 12.87 -21.77
CA ALA A 12 -10.72 13.35 -20.79
C ALA A 12 -9.99 12.18 -20.10
N VAL A 13 -10.71 11.10 -19.75
CA VAL A 13 -10.12 9.91 -19.17
C VAL A 13 -9.23 9.17 -20.17
N ILE A 14 -9.62 9.05 -21.44
CA ILE A 14 -8.79 8.46 -22.49
C ILE A 14 -7.48 9.24 -22.63
N GLU A 15 -7.56 10.56 -22.68
CA GLU A 15 -6.38 11.42 -22.81
C GLU A 15 -5.47 11.31 -21.58
N ALA A 16 -6.03 11.30 -20.39
CA ALA A 16 -5.28 11.10 -19.15
C ALA A 16 -4.51 9.77 -19.13
N ILE A 17 -5.11 8.68 -19.64
CA ILE A 17 -4.42 7.38 -19.76
C ILE A 17 -3.27 7.47 -20.76
N LYS A 18 -3.48 8.11 -21.93
CA LYS A 18 -2.46 8.24 -22.99
C LYS A 18 -1.28 9.10 -22.55
N THR A 19 -1.54 10.19 -21.86
CA THR A 19 -0.51 11.13 -21.37
C THR A 19 0.24 10.61 -20.14
N GLY A 20 -0.10 9.41 -19.63
CA GLY A 20 0.56 8.81 -18.50
C GLY A 20 0.26 9.48 -17.17
N ARG A 21 -0.91 10.12 -17.06
CA ARG A 21 -1.38 10.70 -15.79
C ARG A 21 -1.47 9.60 -14.73
N ASN A 22 -1.07 9.91 -13.50
CA ASN A 22 -1.12 8.94 -12.41
C ASN A 22 -2.56 8.66 -11.97
N ILE A 23 -3.17 7.62 -12.56
CA ILE A 23 -4.56 7.23 -12.33
C ILE A 23 -4.59 6.09 -11.30
N GLU A 24 -5.23 6.36 -10.17
CA GLU A 24 -5.45 5.41 -9.07
C GLU A 24 -6.41 4.29 -9.46
N ASN A 25 -7.54 4.68 -9.98
CA ASN A 25 -8.56 3.78 -10.50
C ASN A 25 -9.52 4.53 -11.42
N ILE A 26 -10.27 3.76 -12.21
CA ILE A 26 -11.31 4.27 -13.10
C ILE A 26 -12.63 3.69 -12.64
N LEU A 27 -13.59 4.56 -12.34
CA LEU A 27 -14.95 4.21 -11.99
C LEU A 27 -15.81 4.22 -13.26
N ILE A 28 -16.51 3.12 -13.53
CA ILE A 28 -17.39 2.96 -14.70
C ILE A 28 -18.79 2.61 -14.21
N ASN A 29 -19.82 3.20 -14.84
CA ASN A 29 -21.21 2.87 -14.55
C ASN A 29 -21.52 1.42 -14.94
N LYS A 30 -22.07 0.63 -13.99
CA LYS A 30 -22.51 -0.75 -14.23
C LYS A 30 -23.43 -0.86 -15.47
N GLY A 31 -23.20 -1.88 -16.29
CA GLY A 31 -24.06 -2.20 -17.44
C GLY A 31 -23.91 -1.30 -18.66
N LYS A 32 -23.02 -0.28 -18.65
CA LYS A 32 -22.76 0.57 -19.82
C LYS A 32 -21.39 0.26 -20.45
N THR A 33 -21.35 -0.72 -21.35
CA THR A 33 -20.13 -1.13 -22.06
C THR A 33 -20.16 -0.80 -23.55
N MET A 34 -20.90 0.27 -23.96
CA MET A 34 -21.02 0.64 -25.37
C MET A 34 -20.18 1.87 -25.73
N GLY A 35 -19.65 1.88 -26.94
CA GLY A 35 -18.94 3.02 -27.54
C GLY A 35 -17.55 3.28 -26.92
N SER A 36 -17.20 4.53 -26.70
CA SER A 36 -15.87 4.96 -26.21
C SER A 36 -15.52 4.47 -24.79
N ILE A 37 -16.47 3.90 -24.02
CA ILE A 37 -16.15 3.21 -22.75
C ILE A 37 -15.29 1.97 -23.00
N ASN A 38 -15.51 1.23 -24.09
CA ASN A 38 -14.67 0.09 -24.44
C ASN A 38 -13.21 0.51 -24.72
N THR A 39 -13.01 1.70 -25.27
CA THR A 39 -11.67 2.27 -25.47
C THR A 39 -11.00 2.56 -24.11
N VAL A 40 -11.75 3.14 -23.16
CA VAL A 40 -11.25 3.36 -21.79
C VAL A 40 -10.84 2.03 -21.16
N ILE A 41 -11.70 1.00 -21.24
CA ILE A 41 -11.44 -0.32 -20.65
C ILE A 41 -10.18 -0.96 -21.29
N LYS A 42 -10.05 -0.89 -22.62
CA LYS A 42 -8.89 -1.44 -23.33
C LYS A 42 -7.59 -0.76 -22.87
N LEU A 43 -7.53 0.55 -22.94
CA LEU A 43 -6.36 1.34 -22.53
C LEU A 43 -6.01 1.15 -21.04
N ALA A 44 -7.04 1.11 -20.17
CA ALA A 44 -6.83 0.87 -18.76
C ALA A 44 -6.22 -0.51 -18.47
N ARG A 45 -6.66 -1.55 -19.22
CA ARG A 45 -6.08 -2.91 -19.12
C ARG A 45 -4.62 -2.95 -19.60
N GLU A 46 -4.33 -2.32 -20.73
CA GLU A 46 -2.96 -2.20 -21.27
C GLU A 46 -2.01 -1.54 -20.28
N LYS A 47 -2.49 -0.51 -19.57
CA LYS A 47 -1.74 0.23 -18.56
C LYS A 47 -1.85 -0.36 -17.14
N LYS A 48 -2.53 -1.51 -16.98
CA LYS A 48 -2.77 -2.17 -15.69
C LYS A 48 -3.45 -1.27 -14.64
N ILE A 49 -4.29 -0.33 -15.10
CA ILE A 49 -5.07 0.56 -14.23
C ILE A 49 -6.30 -0.21 -13.72
N VAL A 50 -6.59 -0.06 -12.43
CA VAL A 50 -7.74 -0.71 -11.79
C VAL A 50 -9.04 -0.08 -12.27
N ILE A 51 -9.98 -0.92 -12.73
CA ILE A 51 -11.35 -0.51 -13.09
C ILE A 51 -12.29 -1.01 -12.01
N LYS A 52 -13.18 -0.13 -11.53
CA LYS A 52 -14.26 -0.45 -10.59
C LYS A 52 -15.60 -0.12 -11.22
N GLU A 53 -16.51 -1.10 -11.23
CA GLU A 53 -17.89 -0.85 -11.64
C GLU A 53 -18.70 -0.32 -10.46
N VAL A 54 -19.38 0.80 -10.66
CA VAL A 54 -20.18 1.47 -9.63
C VAL A 54 -21.55 1.87 -10.17
N ASP A 55 -22.50 2.11 -9.29
CA ASP A 55 -23.81 2.60 -9.67
C ASP A 55 -23.74 4.08 -10.13
N LYS A 56 -24.69 4.47 -10.98
CA LYS A 56 -24.77 5.83 -11.52
C LYS A 56 -24.80 6.90 -10.42
N LYS A 57 -25.52 6.64 -9.33
CA LYS A 57 -25.61 7.52 -8.16
C LYS A 57 -24.23 7.82 -7.56
N LYS A 58 -23.32 6.85 -7.53
CA LYS A 58 -21.96 7.04 -7.01
C LYS A 58 -21.14 7.96 -7.90
N LEU A 59 -21.29 7.86 -9.23
CA LEU A 59 -20.63 8.77 -10.18
C LEU A 59 -21.18 10.18 -10.06
N GLU A 60 -22.50 10.33 -9.91
CA GLU A 60 -23.13 11.64 -9.71
C GLU A 60 -22.68 12.34 -8.43
N GLN A 61 -22.48 11.59 -7.35
CA GLN A 61 -21.95 12.13 -6.08
C GLN A 61 -20.50 12.58 -6.16
N LEU A 62 -19.69 11.96 -7.02
CA LEU A 62 -18.28 12.30 -7.20
C LEU A 62 -18.06 13.37 -8.25
N SER A 63 -18.97 13.50 -9.21
CA SER A 63 -18.86 14.42 -10.33
C SER A 63 -19.00 15.86 -9.87
N GLU A 64 -18.08 16.71 -10.30
CA GLU A 64 -18.09 18.15 -10.03
C GLU A 64 -18.94 18.90 -11.07
N THR A 65 -18.93 18.41 -12.31
CA THR A 65 -19.57 19.10 -13.44
C THR A 65 -20.88 18.46 -13.88
N GLY A 66 -21.20 17.26 -13.38
CA GLY A 66 -22.33 16.43 -13.83
C GLY A 66 -22.14 15.83 -15.24
N LYS A 67 -20.99 16.07 -15.90
CA LYS A 67 -20.73 15.63 -17.28
C LYS A 67 -19.84 14.38 -17.36
N HIS A 68 -19.90 13.51 -16.34
CA HIS A 68 -19.05 12.34 -16.25
C HIS A 68 -19.25 11.28 -17.35
N GLN A 69 -20.35 11.30 -18.12
CA GLN A 69 -20.63 10.38 -19.25
C GLN A 69 -20.50 8.88 -18.90
N GLY A 70 -20.67 8.54 -17.63
CA GLY A 70 -20.56 7.18 -17.10
C GLY A 70 -19.14 6.73 -16.77
N VAL A 71 -18.16 7.63 -16.75
CA VAL A 71 -16.79 7.33 -16.37
C VAL A 71 -16.13 8.48 -15.59
N ILE A 72 -15.41 8.14 -14.51
CA ILE A 72 -14.58 9.05 -13.73
C ILE A 72 -13.26 8.36 -13.45
N ALA A 73 -12.13 9.01 -13.70
CA ALA A 73 -10.82 8.57 -13.23
C ALA A 73 -10.46 9.32 -11.94
N ILE A 74 -10.06 8.58 -10.92
CA ILE A 74 -9.46 9.11 -9.71
C ILE A 74 -7.96 9.22 -9.97
N VAL A 75 -7.41 10.42 -9.88
CA VAL A 75 -5.99 10.68 -10.09
C VAL A 75 -5.31 11.01 -8.77
N SER A 76 -4.07 10.60 -8.62
CA SER A 76 -3.23 10.97 -7.48
C SER A 76 -2.21 12.01 -7.90
N SER A 77 -1.97 12.96 -7.03
CA SER A 77 -0.79 13.83 -7.11
C SER A 77 0.47 13.11 -6.67
N TYR A 78 0.34 12.02 -5.88
CA TYR A 78 1.45 11.22 -5.40
C TYR A 78 2.04 10.35 -6.51
N LYS A 79 3.37 10.41 -6.67
CA LYS A 79 4.11 9.60 -7.63
C LYS A 79 4.63 8.33 -6.94
N TYR A 80 3.95 7.21 -7.20
CA TYR A 80 4.45 5.90 -6.76
C TYR A 80 5.74 5.55 -7.50
N CYS A 81 6.66 4.88 -6.81
CA CYS A 81 7.87 4.34 -7.43
C CYS A 81 7.66 2.88 -7.88
N GLU A 82 8.61 2.34 -8.61
CA GLU A 82 8.69 0.90 -8.86
C GLU A 82 9.26 0.18 -7.62
N PRO A 83 8.84 -1.06 -7.32
CA PRO A 83 9.28 -1.78 -6.12
C PRO A 83 10.79 -1.90 -5.98
N ASP A 84 11.52 -2.12 -7.08
CA ASP A 84 12.98 -2.24 -7.07
C ASP A 84 13.69 -0.94 -6.70
N GLU A 85 13.07 0.21 -6.91
CA GLU A 85 13.62 1.50 -6.48
C GLU A 85 13.75 1.62 -4.95
N ILE A 86 12.93 0.88 -4.19
CA ILE A 86 13.02 0.84 -2.71
C ILE A 86 14.28 0.09 -2.29
N ILE A 87 14.56 -1.06 -2.92
CA ILE A 87 15.75 -1.85 -2.65
C ILE A 87 17.02 -1.10 -3.09
N GLN A 88 16.95 -0.46 -4.25
CA GLN A 88 18.06 0.37 -4.75
C GLN A 88 18.35 1.54 -3.81
N TYR A 89 17.32 2.19 -3.27
CA TYR A 89 17.46 3.28 -2.32
C TYR A 89 18.18 2.85 -1.03
N ALA A 90 17.90 1.65 -0.52
CA ALA A 90 18.65 1.10 0.62
C ALA A 90 20.12 0.86 0.28
N LYS A 91 20.41 0.30 -0.92
CA LYS A 91 21.78 0.06 -1.38
C LYS A 91 22.57 1.33 -1.54
N GLU A 92 21.97 2.40 -2.07
CA GLU A 92 22.62 3.71 -2.25
C GLU A 92 23.02 4.37 -0.92
N ARG A 93 22.38 3.95 0.19
CA ARG A 93 22.68 4.39 1.55
C ARG A 93 23.61 3.45 2.31
N ASP A 94 24.07 2.38 1.65
CA ASP A 94 24.83 1.30 2.29
C ASP A 94 24.10 0.66 3.49
N GLU A 95 22.76 0.59 3.39
CA GLU A 95 21.89 0.08 4.45
C GLU A 95 21.23 -1.24 4.01
N LYS A 96 21.00 -2.13 4.98
CA LYS A 96 20.20 -3.35 4.74
C LYS A 96 18.74 -2.95 4.51
N PRO A 97 18.09 -3.42 3.43
CA PRO A 97 16.69 -3.12 3.16
C PRO A 97 15.79 -3.34 4.38
N PHE A 98 14.93 -2.35 4.64
CA PHE A 98 13.83 -2.45 5.58
C PHE A 98 12.55 -1.99 4.87
N ILE A 99 11.66 -2.93 4.59
CA ILE A 99 10.46 -2.76 3.79
C ILE A 99 9.23 -3.07 4.64
N VAL A 100 8.15 -2.35 4.47
CA VAL A 100 6.84 -2.68 5.04
C VAL A 100 5.88 -3.04 3.90
N ILE A 101 5.25 -4.19 4.00
CA ILE A 101 4.26 -4.68 3.05
C ILE A 101 2.89 -4.64 3.75
N LEU A 102 1.96 -3.89 3.19
CA LEU A 102 0.62 -3.75 3.75
C LEU A 102 -0.37 -4.55 2.92
N ASP A 103 -1.05 -5.51 3.55
CA ASP A 103 -2.06 -6.35 2.91
C ASP A 103 -3.47 -5.90 3.33
N GLU A 104 -4.21 -5.29 2.40
CA GLU A 104 -5.60 -4.86 2.58
C GLU A 104 -5.82 -3.79 3.68
N ILE A 105 -4.93 -2.80 3.81
CA ILE A 105 -5.16 -1.63 4.66
C ILE A 105 -6.07 -0.63 3.92
N GLU A 106 -7.33 -0.51 4.35
CA GLU A 106 -8.36 0.29 3.66
C GLU A 106 -8.62 1.66 4.29
N ASP A 107 -8.30 1.83 5.58
CA ASP A 107 -8.50 3.10 6.27
C ASP A 107 -7.34 4.08 6.00
N PRO A 108 -7.63 5.30 5.47
CA PRO A 108 -6.60 6.30 5.19
C PRO A 108 -5.93 6.88 6.45
N HIS A 109 -6.58 6.84 7.61
CA HIS A 109 -5.96 7.29 8.85
C HIS A 109 -4.92 6.28 9.34
N ASN A 110 -5.23 4.98 9.28
CA ASN A 110 -4.27 3.93 9.60
C ASN A 110 -3.09 3.95 8.64
N PHE A 111 -3.35 4.07 7.34
CA PHE A 111 -2.28 4.14 6.35
C PHE A 111 -1.36 5.35 6.59
N GLY A 112 -1.92 6.54 6.85
CA GLY A 112 -1.12 7.71 7.17
C GLY A 112 -0.32 7.57 8.48
N ALA A 113 -0.89 6.96 9.52
CA ALA A 113 -0.18 6.69 10.76
C ALA A 113 0.98 5.69 10.55
N ILE A 114 0.75 4.64 9.75
CA ILE A 114 1.81 3.67 9.37
C ILE A 114 2.93 4.38 8.60
N ILE A 115 2.61 5.18 7.60
CA ILE A 115 3.59 5.96 6.84
C ILE A 115 4.45 6.84 7.75
N ARG A 116 3.82 7.56 8.69
CA ARG A 116 4.53 8.42 9.63
C ARG A 116 5.49 7.63 10.51
N THR A 117 5.06 6.49 11.04
CA THR A 117 5.91 5.64 11.87
C THR A 117 7.01 4.97 11.04
N ALA A 118 6.72 4.55 9.81
CA ALA A 118 7.68 3.94 8.91
C ALA A 118 8.83 4.91 8.58
N GLU A 119 8.52 6.17 8.30
CA GLU A 119 9.54 7.21 8.06
C GLU A 119 10.44 7.38 9.29
N ILE A 120 9.85 7.53 10.49
CA ILE A 120 10.60 7.68 11.75
C ILE A 120 11.47 6.46 12.05
N CYS A 121 11.00 5.26 11.71
CA CYS A 121 11.73 4.01 11.95
C CYS A 121 12.77 3.68 10.88
N GLY A 122 12.99 4.55 9.89
CA GLY A 122 13.99 4.33 8.84
C GLY A 122 13.59 3.25 7.84
N VAL A 123 12.28 3.02 7.62
CA VAL A 123 11.77 2.14 6.57
C VAL A 123 12.11 2.75 5.21
N HIS A 124 12.74 1.98 4.33
CA HIS A 124 13.14 2.44 3.00
C HIS A 124 11.96 2.62 2.04
N GLY A 125 10.88 1.87 2.27
CA GLY A 125 9.67 2.03 1.50
C GLY A 125 8.55 1.09 1.92
N ILE A 126 7.35 1.42 1.42
CA ILE A 126 6.11 0.69 1.70
C ILE A 126 5.59 0.09 0.40
N ILE A 127 5.21 -1.18 0.46
CA ILE A 127 4.55 -1.90 -0.63
C ILE A 127 3.06 -2.04 -0.32
N ILE A 128 2.23 -1.69 -1.27
CA ILE A 128 0.78 -1.85 -1.18
C ILE A 128 0.22 -2.58 -2.40
N PRO A 129 -0.88 -3.32 -2.28
CA PRO A 129 -1.53 -3.91 -3.45
C PRO A 129 -2.25 -2.83 -4.26
N LYS A 130 -2.36 -3.04 -5.58
CA LYS A 130 -3.14 -2.16 -6.47
C LYS A 130 -4.64 -2.19 -6.19
N ARG A 131 -5.13 -3.23 -5.52
CA ARG A 131 -6.54 -3.44 -5.16
C ARG A 131 -6.66 -3.69 -3.66
N ARG A 132 -7.85 -3.43 -3.11
CA ARG A 132 -8.18 -3.66 -1.69
C ARG A 132 -7.22 -2.97 -0.73
N ASN A 133 -6.77 -1.78 -1.10
CA ASN A 133 -5.93 -0.95 -0.24
C ASN A 133 -6.26 0.52 -0.50
N VAL A 134 -6.10 1.35 0.51
CA VAL A 134 -6.23 2.79 0.34
C VAL A 134 -5.04 3.33 -0.45
N SER A 135 -5.29 4.30 -1.30
CA SER A 135 -4.26 5.05 -2.03
C SER A 135 -3.83 6.30 -1.27
N VAL A 136 -2.71 6.90 -1.65
CA VAL A 136 -2.27 8.18 -1.08
C VAL A 136 -3.25 9.30 -1.49
N THR A 137 -4.08 9.69 -0.55
CA THR A 137 -5.11 10.73 -0.68
C THR A 137 -4.75 11.95 0.16
N SER A 138 -5.51 13.06 0.02
CA SER A 138 -5.35 14.23 0.89
C SER A 138 -5.50 13.90 2.39
N THR A 139 -6.32 12.90 2.74
CA THR A 139 -6.46 12.39 4.11
C THR A 139 -5.18 11.71 4.57
N VAL A 140 -4.53 10.90 3.71
CA VAL A 140 -3.25 10.25 4.01
C VAL A 140 -2.14 11.29 4.19
N TYR A 141 -2.10 12.33 3.36
CA TYR A 141 -1.17 13.45 3.55
C TYR A 141 -1.30 14.10 4.92
N LYS A 142 -2.54 14.37 5.35
CA LYS A 142 -2.83 14.96 6.67
C LYS A 142 -2.48 14.01 7.82
N SER A 143 -2.92 12.75 7.75
CA SER A 143 -2.71 11.78 8.83
C SER A 143 -1.25 11.33 8.96
N SER A 144 -0.48 11.36 7.87
CA SER A 144 0.97 11.13 7.89
C SER A 144 1.78 12.34 8.37
N ALA A 145 1.14 13.50 8.61
CA ALA A 145 1.83 14.76 8.95
C ALA A 145 2.93 15.14 7.96
N GLY A 146 2.77 14.82 6.68
CA GLY A 146 3.72 15.09 5.61
C GLY A 146 4.81 14.03 5.42
N ALA A 147 4.91 13.01 6.29
CA ALA A 147 5.91 11.94 6.16
C ALA A 147 5.84 11.20 4.81
N VAL A 148 4.68 11.21 4.16
CA VAL A 148 4.48 10.62 2.84
C VAL A 148 5.41 11.19 1.75
N GLU A 149 5.92 12.41 1.91
CA GLU A 149 6.86 13.04 0.98
C GLU A 149 8.30 12.49 1.13
N HIS A 150 8.59 11.83 2.23
CA HIS A 150 9.94 11.39 2.61
C HIS A 150 10.13 9.88 2.49
N ILE A 151 9.08 9.12 2.23
CA ILE A 151 9.14 7.66 2.11
C ILE A 151 8.69 7.20 0.71
N LYS A 152 9.37 6.21 0.18
CA LYS A 152 8.97 5.59 -1.09
C LYS A 152 7.76 4.68 -0.89
N ILE A 153 6.77 4.78 -1.79
CA ILE A 153 5.63 3.86 -1.81
C ILE A 153 5.49 3.26 -3.20
N ALA A 154 5.42 1.95 -3.28
CA ALA A 154 5.22 1.23 -4.55
C ALA A 154 3.95 0.38 -4.53
N LYS A 155 3.39 0.16 -5.72
CA LYS A 155 2.18 -0.66 -5.91
C LYS A 155 2.49 -1.95 -6.64
N VAL A 156 2.11 -3.07 -6.06
CA VAL A 156 2.24 -4.39 -6.69
C VAL A 156 0.88 -4.97 -7.09
N THR A 157 0.86 -5.79 -8.12
CA THR A 157 -0.39 -6.45 -8.56
C THR A 157 -0.75 -7.61 -7.63
N ASN A 158 0.26 -8.32 -7.11
CA ASN A 158 0.12 -9.47 -6.24
C ASN A 158 1.21 -9.43 -5.16
N ILE A 159 0.81 -9.33 -3.88
CA ILE A 159 1.71 -9.29 -2.73
C ILE A 159 2.48 -10.61 -2.61
N ASN A 160 1.81 -11.75 -2.80
CA ASN A 160 2.46 -13.06 -2.64
C ASN A 160 3.56 -13.30 -3.66
N SER A 161 3.35 -12.89 -4.93
CA SER A 161 4.42 -12.93 -5.94
C SER A 161 5.56 -11.98 -5.59
N TYR A 162 5.26 -10.81 -5.05
CA TYR A 162 6.30 -9.87 -4.62
C TYR A 162 7.10 -10.40 -3.42
N ILE A 163 6.45 -11.10 -2.49
CA ILE A 163 7.15 -11.78 -1.39
C ILE A 163 8.16 -12.79 -1.93
N ASP A 164 7.76 -13.64 -2.89
CA ASP A 164 8.69 -14.59 -3.53
C ASP A 164 9.87 -13.85 -4.17
N ASP A 165 9.61 -12.77 -4.94
CA ASP A 165 10.64 -11.99 -5.63
C ASP A 165 11.68 -11.37 -4.67
N ILE A 166 11.27 -10.89 -3.48
CA ILE A 166 12.21 -10.29 -2.52
C ILE A 166 12.98 -11.33 -1.70
N LYS A 167 12.40 -12.49 -1.46
CA LYS A 167 13.10 -13.64 -0.83
C LYS A 167 14.26 -14.11 -1.70
N ASP A 168 14.08 -14.18 -3.02
CA ASP A 168 15.14 -14.48 -3.98
C ASP A 168 16.28 -13.43 -3.97
N LYS A 169 15.98 -12.21 -3.48
CA LYS A 169 16.96 -11.13 -3.27
C LYS A 169 17.61 -11.14 -1.88
N GLY A 170 17.34 -12.16 -1.07
CA GLY A 170 17.89 -12.33 0.27
C GLY A 170 17.27 -11.45 1.35
N ILE A 171 16.03 -11.02 1.17
CA ILE A 171 15.28 -10.25 2.17
C ILE A 171 14.39 -11.20 2.96
N TRP A 172 14.57 -11.27 4.26
CA TRP A 172 13.76 -12.07 5.17
C TRP A 172 12.38 -11.46 5.36
N VAL A 173 11.34 -12.26 5.23
CA VAL A 173 9.95 -11.83 5.28
C VAL A 173 9.28 -12.29 6.57
N TYR A 174 8.91 -11.33 7.41
CA TYR A 174 8.25 -11.54 8.69
C TYR A 174 6.78 -11.14 8.59
N GLY A 175 5.88 -12.08 8.81
CA GLY A 175 4.44 -11.84 8.89
C GLY A 175 4.02 -11.53 10.33
N ALA A 176 3.35 -10.40 10.54
CA ALA A 176 2.77 -10.07 11.84
C ALA A 176 1.39 -10.71 11.98
N ASP A 177 1.31 -11.78 12.79
CA ASP A 177 0.06 -12.51 13.03
C ASP A 177 -0.01 -13.00 14.48
N MET A 178 -1.22 -13.12 15.01
CA MET A 178 -1.43 -13.61 16.39
C MET A 178 -1.06 -15.07 16.57
N GLU A 179 -1.15 -15.86 15.51
CA GLU A 179 -0.79 -17.28 15.49
C GLU A 179 0.71 -17.51 15.27
N GLY A 180 1.52 -16.46 15.26
CA GLY A 180 2.96 -16.55 15.09
C GLY A 180 3.63 -17.44 16.15
N ASP A 181 4.66 -18.16 15.74
CA ASP A 181 5.41 -19.05 16.62
C ASP A 181 6.36 -18.29 17.56
N GLU A 182 6.89 -17.15 17.09
CA GLU A 182 7.87 -16.34 17.83
C GLU A 182 7.26 -15.03 18.32
N TYR A 183 7.70 -14.55 19.46
CA TYR A 183 7.42 -13.17 19.87
C TYR A 183 8.31 -12.20 19.11
N CYS A 184 7.77 -11.03 18.76
CA CYS A 184 8.49 -10.04 17.96
C CYS A 184 9.83 -9.59 18.57
N TYR A 185 10.00 -9.67 19.88
CA TYR A 185 11.26 -9.33 20.58
C TYR A 185 12.27 -10.47 20.59
N GLU A 186 11.89 -11.70 20.17
CA GLU A 186 12.76 -12.88 20.07
C GLU A 186 13.29 -13.07 18.65
N ALA A 187 12.56 -12.60 17.65
CA ALA A 187 12.94 -12.71 16.24
C ALA A 187 14.19 -11.86 15.91
N ASP A 188 15.02 -12.34 14.98
CA ASP A 188 16.23 -11.66 14.55
C ASP A 188 15.96 -10.73 13.34
N PHE A 189 15.90 -9.43 13.58
CA PHE A 189 15.71 -8.40 12.57
C PHE A 189 17.02 -7.70 12.12
N THR A 190 18.17 -8.27 12.38
CA THR A 190 19.48 -7.65 12.07
C THR A 190 19.85 -7.74 10.60
N SER A 191 19.18 -8.54 9.80
CA SER A 191 19.37 -8.71 8.35
C SER A 191 18.53 -7.71 7.53
N ALA A 192 18.46 -7.92 6.20
CA ALA A 192 17.48 -7.26 5.34
C ALA A 192 16.08 -7.81 5.67
N VAL A 193 15.12 -6.92 5.95
CA VAL A 193 13.81 -7.27 6.52
C VAL A 193 12.67 -6.70 5.71
N ALA A 194 11.64 -7.50 5.48
CA ALA A 194 10.31 -7.08 5.07
C ALA A 194 9.28 -7.49 6.13
N LEU A 195 8.56 -6.52 6.69
CA LEU A 195 7.43 -6.75 7.59
C LEU A 195 6.14 -6.78 6.80
N VAL A 196 5.36 -7.86 6.93
CA VAL A 196 4.02 -7.97 6.32
C VAL A 196 2.96 -7.74 7.40
N ILE A 197 2.11 -6.74 7.18
CA ILE A 197 1.04 -6.35 8.09
C ILE A 197 -0.30 -6.57 7.40
N GLY A 198 -1.16 -7.33 8.00
CA GLY A 198 -2.49 -7.64 7.48
C GLY A 198 -3.56 -6.61 7.83
N SER A 199 -4.77 -6.85 7.29
CA SER A 199 -5.94 -6.00 7.53
C SER A 199 -6.47 -6.11 8.96
N GLU A 200 -7.19 -5.06 9.39
CA GLU A 200 -7.88 -5.07 10.67
C GLU A 200 -8.95 -6.17 10.73
N GLY A 201 -8.91 -6.96 11.78
CA GLY A 201 -9.89 -8.01 12.04
C GLY A 201 -9.68 -9.33 11.30
N LYS A 202 -9.04 -9.34 10.11
CA LYS A 202 -8.76 -10.59 9.38
C LYS A 202 -7.29 -11.03 9.47
N GLY A 203 -6.39 -10.11 9.85
CA GLY A 203 -4.96 -10.40 9.85
C GLY A 203 -4.41 -10.65 8.44
N LEU A 204 -3.42 -11.50 8.33
CA LEU A 204 -2.84 -11.95 7.08
C LEU A 204 -3.70 -13.05 6.43
N SER A 205 -3.72 -13.10 5.10
CA SER A 205 -4.33 -14.23 4.42
C SER A 205 -3.50 -15.50 4.65
N ARG A 206 -4.16 -16.68 4.63
CA ARG A 206 -3.46 -17.96 4.79
C ARG A 206 -2.27 -18.08 3.81
N LEU A 207 -2.48 -17.74 2.55
CA LEU A 207 -1.43 -17.80 1.54
C LEU A 207 -0.28 -16.82 1.84
N THR A 208 -0.58 -15.63 2.34
CA THR A 208 0.43 -14.65 2.74
C THR A 208 1.25 -15.18 3.93
N MET A 209 0.60 -15.81 4.92
CA MET A 209 1.29 -16.45 6.03
C MET A 209 2.23 -17.57 5.58
N GLU A 210 1.77 -18.46 4.70
CA GLU A 210 2.57 -19.55 4.13
C GLU A 210 3.80 -19.07 3.32
N LYS A 211 3.78 -17.83 2.81
CA LYS A 211 4.89 -17.21 2.07
C LYS A 211 5.92 -16.51 2.94
N CYS A 212 5.55 -16.11 4.16
CA CYS A 212 6.49 -15.52 5.11
C CYS A 212 7.53 -16.55 5.55
N ASP A 213 8.75 -16.09 5.83
CA ASP A 213 9.81 -16.95 6.39
C ASP A 213 9.56 -17.21 7.86
N VAL A 214 9.06 -16.22 8.58
CA VAL A 214 8.76 -16.27 10.01
C VAL A 214 7.43 -15.57 10.28
N LEU A 215 6.61 -16.19 11.13
CA LEU A 215 5.42 -15.54 11.68
C LEU A 215 5.70 -15.07 13.09
N VAL A 216 5.53 -13.78 13.34
CA VAL A 216 5.82 -13.16 14.63
C VAL A 216 4.58 -12.55 15.25
N LYS A 217 4.48 -12.63 16.56
CA LYS A 217 3.36 -12.08 17.33
C LYS A 217 3.80 -11.03 18.34
N ILE A 218 2.89 -10.10 18.60
CA ILE A 218 3.02 -9.14 19.70
C ILE A 218 2.36 -9.76 20.93
N PRO A 219 3.04 -9.84 22.10
CA PRO A 219 2.43 -10.42 23.30
C PRO A 219 1.23 -9.58 23.76
N MET A 220 0.12 -10.23 24.01
CA MET A 220 -1.10 -9.62 24.49
C MET A 220 -1.60 -10.35 25.74
N VAL A 221 -1.87 -9.62 26.81
CA VAL A 221 -2.33 -10.15 28.09
C VAL A 221 -3.78 -9.75 28.42
N GLY A 222 -4.39 -8.95 27.57
CA GLY A 222 -5.76 -8.45 27.72
C GLY A 222 -6.82 -9.42 27.22
N LYS A 223 -8.09 -9.04 27.33
CA LYS A 223 -9.22 -9.81 26.81
C LYS A 223 -9.49 -9.54 25.33
N ILE A 224 -9.02 -8.42 24.81
CA ILE A 224 -9.14 -8.07 23.40
C ILE A 224 -8.00 -8.76 22.64
N THR A 225 -8.33 -9.42 21.55
CA THR A 225 -7.45 -10.33 20.82
C THR A 225 -6.68 -9.68 19.66
N SER A 226 -6.88 -8.38 19.38
CA SER A 226 -6.18 -7.71 18.28
C SER A 226 -5.88 -6.25 18.61
N LEU A 227 -4.77 -5.77 18.08
CA LEU A 227 -4.42 -4.34 18.06
C LEU A 227 -4.95 -3.70 16.78
N ASN A 228 -5.14 -2.37 16.83
CA ASN A 228 -5.30 -1.60 15.61
C ASN A 228 -4.08 -1.78 14.69
N ALA A 229 -4.29 -1.88 13.38
CA ALA A 229 -3.23 -2.20 12.41
C ALA A 229 -2.07 -1.20 12.44
N SER A 230 -2.33 0.09 12.63
CA SER A 230 -1.28 1.09 12.71
C SER A 230 -0.48 1.00 14.02
N VAL A 231 -1.10 0.59 15.11
CA VAL A 231 -0.44 0.35 16.39
C VAL A 231 0.45 -0.89 16.31
N ALA A 232 -0.08 -2.01 15.79
CA ALA A 232 0.70 -3.23 15.57
C ALA A 232 1.90 -2.97 14.67
N SER A 233 1.69 -2.27 13.54
CA SER A 233 2.76 -1.85 12.64
C SER A 233 3.84 -1.03 13.35
N GLY A 234 3.42 -0.09 14.21
CA GLY A 234 4.34 0.76 14.97
C GLY A 234 5.22 -0.04 15.93
N ILE A 235 4.64 -0.97 16.68
CA ILE A 235 5.38 -1.85 17.60
C ILE A 235 6.40 -2.70 16.82
N MET A 236 5.98 -3.31 15.71
CA MET A 236 6.85 -4.14 14.88
C MET A 236 8.00 -3.33 14.27
N MET A 237 7.70 -2.18 13.67
CA MET A 237 8.73 -1.32 13.07
C MET A 237 9.73 -0.80 14.11
N TYR A 238 9.25 -0.48 15.31
CA TYR A 238 10.14 -0.02 16.38
C TYR A 238 11.04 -1.14 16.92
N GLU A 239 10.56 -2.38 16.97
CA GLU A 239 11.39 -3.52 17.36
C GLU A 239 12.52 -3.77 16.35
N VAL A 240 12.23 -3.69 15.04
CA VAL A 240 13.26 -3.74 13.99
C VAL A 240 14.27 -2.61 14.14
N LEU A 241 13.83 -1.37 14.31
CA LEU A 241 14.70 -0.22 14.53
C LEU A 241 15.60 -0.40 15.77
N LYS A 242 15.02 -0.83 16.86
CA LYS A 242 15.74 -1.09 18.13
C LYS A 242 16.89 -2.07 17.92
N GLN A 243 16.64 -3.19 17.24
CA GLN A 243 17.66 -4.20 17.00
C GLN A 243 18.76 -3.71 16.05
N LYS A 244 18.41 -2.96 15.00
CA LYS A 244 19.40 -2.35 14.10
C LYS A 244 20.32 -1.37 14.84
N ILE A 245 19.75 -0.47 15.67
CA ILE A 245 20.56 0.48 16.47
C ILE A 245 21.48 -0.23 17.47
N ILE A 246 21.02 -1.32 18.08
CA ILE A 246 21.85 -2.09 19.03
C ILE A 246 22.92 -2.87 18.29
N GLY A 247 22.60 -3.41 17.11
CA GLY A 247 23.55 -4.14 16.25
C GLY A 247 24.69 -3.26 15.75
N ASP A 248 24.40 -2.01 15.34
CA ASP A 248 25.38 -1.06 14.86
C ASP A 248 26.35 -0.54 15.95
N ARG A 249 26.04 -0.77 17.23
CA ARG A 249 26.86 -0.38 18.37
C ARG A 249 27.86 -1.47 18.82
N ARG A 250 27.80 -2.65 18.21
CA ARG A 250 28.70 -3.78 18.49
C ARG A 250 29.72 -3.94 17.40
#